data_05c7fda732eae28322d6cefd4d8f474b
#
_entry.id   05c7fda732eae28322d6cefd4d8f474b
#
_cell.length_a   1.000
_cell.length_b   1.000
_cell.length_c   1.000
_cell.angle_alpha   90.00
_cell.angle_beta   90.00
_cell.angle_gamma   90.00
#
_symmetry.space_group_name_H-M   'P 1'
#
loop_
_entity.id
_entity.type
_entity.pdbx_description
1 polymer ?
#
loop_
_entity_poly.entity_id
_entity_poly.type
_entity_poly.pdbx_seq_one_letter_code
_entity_poly.pdbx_strand_id
1 'polypeptide(L)'
;MKSVMIIFNQANTERVEYMLDILGIRGWTFFEQVQGQGSVNGDPRRGTHAWPEMNSAVITVVADEQVDQLLESVQKLDARNPEVGVKAFCWTIDKMV
;
A
#
# COMPACT_ATOMS: atom_id res chain seq x y z
N MET A 1 19.13 1.73 -1.25
CA MET A 1 17.90 1.02 -0.84
C MET A 1 16.86 2.02 -0.39
N LYS A 2 15.62 1.77 -0.75
CA LYS A 2 14.48 2.59 -0.38
C LYS A 2 13.46 1.73 0.34
N SER A 3 12.79 2.32 1.31
CA SER A 3 11.61 1.71 1.92
C SER A 3 10.36 2.28 1.25
N VAL A 4 9.41 1.41 0.96
CA VAL A 4 8.11 1.82 0.41
C VAL A 4 7.02 1.24 1.29
N MET A 5 6.11 2.10 1.74
CA MET A 5 4.92 1.68 2.46
C MET A 5 3.70 1.91 1.57
N ILE A 6 2.88 0.88 1.41
CA ILE A 6 1.66 0.93 0.63
C ILE A 6 0.49 0.75 1.59
N ILE A 7 -0.44 1.69 1.60
CA ILE A 7 -1.63 1.64 2.43
C ILE A 7 -2.84 1.56 1.50
N PHE A 8 -3.73 0.61 1.75
CA PHE A 8 -4.83 0.33 0.85
C PHE A 8 -6.02 -0.25 1.62
N ASN A 9 -7.20 -0.15 1.01
CA ASN A 9 -8.38 -0.83 1.53
C ASN A 9 -8.15 -2.35 1.46
N GLN A 10 -8.56 -3.07 2.49
CA GLN A 10 -8.39 -4.54 2.57
C GLN A 10 -8.95 -5.27 1.34
N ALA A 11 -9.94 -4.70 0.66
CA ALA A 11 -10.51 -5.28 -0.56
C ALA A 11 -9.49 -5.38 -1.70
N ASN A 12 -8.39 -4.61 -1.64
CA ASN A 12 -7.33 -4.63 -2.64
C ASN A 12 -6.16 -5.54 -2.29
N THR A 13 -6.25 -6.30 -1.21
CA THR A 13 -5.12 -7.12 -0.73
C THR A 13 -4.57 -8.04 -1.82
N GLU A 14 -5.43 -8.79 -2.49
CA GLU A 14 -4.98 -9.72 -3.54
C GLU A 14 -4.34 -8.99 -4.70
N ARG A 15 -4.87 -7.83 -5.08
CA ARG A 15 -4.32 -7.03 -6.17
C ARG A 15 -2.95 -6.48 -5.84
N VAL A 16 -2.75 -6.03 -4.60
CA VAL A 16 -1.46 -5.53 -4.13
C VAL A 16 -0.44 -6.66 -4.09
N GLU A 17 -0.80 -7.81 -3.55
CA GLU A 17 0.08 -8.98 -3.52
C GLU A 17 0.49 -9.42 -4.93
N TYR A 18 -0.47 -9.47 -5.84
CA TYR A 18 -0.21 -9.84 -7.23
C TYR A 18 0.72 -8.83 -7.92
N MET A 19 0.52 -7.55 -7.66
CA MET A 19 1.38 -6.49 -8.19
C MET A 19 2.82 -6.68 -7.72
N LEU A 20 3.04 -6.93 -6.44
CA LEU A 20 4.37 -7.17 -5.88
C LEU A 20 5.02 -8.40 -6.53
N ASP A 21 4.24 -9.46 -6.72
CA ASP A 21 4.74 -10.69 -7.33
C ASP A 21 5.17 -10.46 -8.78
N ILE A 22 4.36 -9.78 -9.57
CA ILE A 22 4.68 -9.45 -10.98
C ILE A 22 5.96 -8.62 -11.07
N LEU A 23 6.15 -7.68 -10.14
CA LEU A 23 7.34 -6.82 -10.11
C LEU A 23 8.58 -7.54 -9.56
N GLY A 24 8.43 -8.80 -9.15
CA GLY A 24 9.54 -9.56 -8.59
C GLY A 24 9.95 -9.14 -7.20
N ILE A 25 9.09 -8.41 -6.49
CA ILE A 25 9.34 -7.95 -5.13
C ILE A 25 8.89 -9.05 -4.17
N ARG A 26 9.84 -9.72 -3.55
CA ARG A 26 9.57 -10.90 -2.71
C ARG A 26 9.71 -10.63 -1.22
N GLY A 27 10.43 -9.59 -0.83
CA GLY A 27 10.64 -9.25 0.58
C GLY A 27 9.68 -8.14 1.01
N TRP A 28 8.64 -8.50 1.75
CA TRP A 28 7.67 -7.51 2.25
C TRP A 28 7.04 -8.00 3.54
N THR A 29 6.56 -7.03 4.33
CA THR A 29 5.83 -7.30 5.57
C THR A 29 4.42 -6.75 5.44
N PHE A 30 3.45 -7.53 5.80
CA PHE A 30 2.04 -7.22 5.64
C PHE A 30 1.39 -6.96 7.01
N PHE A 31 0.65 -5.86 7.10
CA PHE A 31 -0.13 -5.51 8.29
C PHE A 31 -1.61 -5.54 7.93
N GLU A 32 -2.35 -6.46 8.52
CA GLU A 32 -3.79 -6.57 8.29
C GLU A 32 -4.56 -5.68 9.25
N GLN A 33 -5.75 -5.26 8.80
CA GLN A 33 -6.76 -4.65 9.65
C GLN A 33 -6.25 -3.43 10.42
N VAL A 34 -5.73 -2.46 9.68
CA VAL A 34 -5.37 -1.17 10.25
C VAL A 34 -6.49 -0.16 10.00
N GLN A 35 -6.70 0.73 10.95
CA GLN A 35 -7.69 1.79 10.83
C GLN A 35 -7.11 2.98 10.08
N GLY A 36 -7.95 3.70 9.37
CA GLY A 36 -7.50 4.90 8.69
C GLY A 36 -8.60 5.68 8.02
N GLN A 37 -8.21 6.83 7.50
CA GLN A 37 -9.04 7.68 6.67
C GLN A 37 -8.13 8.25 5.58
N GLY A 38 -8.47 7.97 4.32
CA GLY A 38 -7.58 8.28 3.20
C GLY A 38 -7.47 9.75 2.86
N SER A 39 -8.46 10.55 3.29
CA SER A 39 -8.49 11.99 3.05
C SER A 39 -9.35 12.67 4.09
N VAL A 40 -9.27 14.01 4.13
CA VAL A 40 -10.09 14.80 5.07
C VAL A 40 -11.58 14.53 4.89
N ASN A 41 -12.03 14.33 3.65
CA ASN A 41 -13.42 14.10 3.31
C ASN A 41 -13.74 12.64 3.02
N GLY A 42 -12.79 11.73 3.21
CA GLY A 42 -12.98 10.31 2.98
C GLY A 42 -13.64 9.62 4.16
N ASP A 43 -14.30 8.51 3.88
CA ASP A 43 -14.92 7.71 4.93
C ASP A 43 -13.84 7.05 5.80
N PRO A 44 -13.99 7.08 7.14
CA PRO A 44 -13.06 6.37 8.02
C PRO A 44 -13.13 4.86 7.80
N ARG A 45 -12.00 4.17 8.03
CA ARG A 45 -11.92 2.72 7.95
C ARG A 45 -11.48 2.18 9.31
N ARG A 46 -12.45 1.84 10.12
CA ARG A 46 -12.25 1.51 11.54
C ARG A 46 -12.67 0.10 11.92
N GLY A 47 -13.33 -0.64 11.01
CA GLY A 47 -13.84 -1.96 11.32
C GLY A 47 -14.98 -1.97 12.32
N THR A 48 -15.70 -0.84 12.47
CA THR A 48 -16.84 -0.73 13.38
C THR A 48 -18.15 -0.94 12.61
N HIS A 49 -19.26 -1.05 13.35
CA HIS A 49 -20.58 -1.20 12.73
C HIS A 49 -20.90 -0.05 11.77
N ALA A 50 -20.58 1.20 12.15
CA ALA A 50 -20.82 2.38 11.30
C ALA A 50 -19.79 2.50 10.17
N TRP A 51 -18.54 2.06 10.42
CA TRP A 51 -17.44 2.16 9.46
C TRP A 51 -16.73 0.80 9.37
N PRO A 52 -17.35 -0.19 8.69
CA PRO A 52 -16.85 -1.57 8.71
C PRO A 52 -15.58 -1.80 7.91
N GLU A 53 -15.28 -0.93 6.95
CA GLU A 53 -14.08 -1.10 6.12
C GLU A 53 -12.81 -0.89 6.92
N MET A 54 -11.77 -1.62 6.55
CA MET A 54 -10.45 -1.55 7.15
C MET A 54 -9.41 -1.33 6.07
N ASN A 55 -8.28 -0.75 6.47
CA ASN A 55 -7.09 -0.73 5.64
C ASN A 55 -6.18 -1.90 5.95
N SER A 56 -5.30 -2.17 5.01
CA SER A 56 -4.13 -3.00 5.19
C SER A 56 -2.91 -2.19 4.76
N ALA A 57 -1.74 -2.63 5.15
CA ALA A 57 -0.50 -1.96 4.79
C ALA A 57 0.59 -2.98 4.48
N VAL A 58 1.45 -2.64 3.55
CA VAL A 58 2.64 -3.41 3.22
C VAL A 58 3.83 -2.49 3.33
N ILE A 59 4.90 -2.98 3.93
CA ILE A 59 6.20 -2.32 3.89
C ILE A 59 7.18 -3.23 3.16
N THR A 60 7.95 -2.66 2.24
CA THR A 60 8.97 -3.40 1.50
C THR A 60 10.21 -2.53 1.33
N VAL A 61 11.35 -3.17 1.18
CA VAL A 61 12.62 -2.49 0.92
C VAL A 61 13.08 -2.93 -0.46
N VAL A 62 13.32 -1.97 -1.33
CA VAL A 62 13.66 -2.23 -2.73
C VAL A 62 14.90 -1.47 -3.13
N ALA A 63 15.54 -1.91 -4.22
CA ALA A 63 16.62 -1.16 -4.84
C ALA A 63 16.08 0.14 -5.42
N ASP A 64 16.92 1.16 -5.50
CA ASP A 64 16.53 2.49 -6.00
C ASP A 64 15.88 2.40 -7.39
N GLU A 65 16.39 1.52 -8.25
CA GLU A 65 15.90 1.33 -9.62
C GLU A 65 14.50 0.74 -9.70
N GLN A 66 14.01 0.13 -8.62
CA GLN A 66 12.68 -0.49 -8.60
C GLN A 66 11.59 0.48 -8.15
N VAL A 67 11.96 1.61 -7.56
CA VAL A 67 11.01 2.53 -6.93
C VAL A 67 10.00 3.09 -7.93
N ASP A 68 10.49 3.63 -9.03
CA ASP A 68 9.61 4.29 -10.01
C ASP A 68 8.59 3.32 -10.58
N GLN A 69 9.02 2.11 -10.90
CA GLN A 69 8.13 1.08 -11.42
C GLN A 69 7.08 0.67 -10.39
N LEU A 70 7.47 0.53 -9.13
CA LEU A 70 6.55 0.19 -8.05
C LEU A 70 5.52 1.29 -7.84
N LEU A 71 5.96 2.55 -7.73
CA LEU A 71 5.05 3.67 -7.53
C LEU A 71 4.10 3.87 -8.72
N GLU A 72 4.59 3.68 -9.93
CA GLU A 72 3.75 3.73 -11.13
C GLU A 72 2.66 2.65 -11.08
N SER A 73 3.01 1.43 -10.67
CA SER A 73 2.05 0.34 -10.55
C SER A 73 0.98 0.63 -9.49
N VAL A 74 1.39 1.22 -8.36
CA VAL A 74 0.44 1.66 -7.32
C VAL A 74 -0.50 2.72 -7.87
N GLN A 75 0.03 3.69 -8.61
CA GLN A 75 -0.77 4.75 -9.20
C GLN A 75 -1.82 4.20 -10.17
N LYS A 76 -1.45 3.23 -10.99
CA LYS A 76 -2.39 2.57 -11.91
C LYS A 76 -3.48 1.82 -11.15
N LEU A 77 -3.12 1.17 -10.07
CA LEU A 77 -4.09 0.45 -9.23
C LEU A 77 -5.08 1.42 -8.58
N ASP A 78 -4.60 2.55 -8.07
CA ASP A 78 -5.44 3.61 -7.49
C ASP A 78 -6.39 4.20 -8.54
N ALA A 79 -5.90 4.43 -9.76
CA ALA A 79 -6.69 5.02 -10.83
C ALA A 79 -7.86 4.14 -11.27
N ARG A 80 -7.73 2.81 -11.15
CA ARG A 80 -8.79 1.88 -11.52
C ARG A 80 -9.99 1.95 -10.58
N ASN A 81 -9.73 2.25 -9.31
CA ASN A 81 -10.78 2.28 -8.31
C ASN A 81 -10.44 3.30 -7.21
N PRO A 82 -10.52 4.61 -7.54
CA PRO A 82 -10.09 5.65 -6.61
C PRO A 82 -10.93 5.71 -5.33
N GLU A 83 -12.16 5.20 -5.35
CA GLU A 83 -13.01 5.17 -4.16
C GLU A 83 -12.45 4.24 -3.09
N VAL A 84 -11.79 3.17 -3.53
CA VAL A 84 -11.17 2.21 -2.62
C VAL A 84 -9.84 2.73 -2.08
N GLY A 85 -9.09 3.44 -2.94
CA GLY A 85 -7.88 4.16 -2.54
C GLY A 85 -6.67 3.27 -2.28
N VAL A 86 -5.55 3.62 -2.92
CA VAL A 86 -4.24 3.03 -2.64
C VAL A 86 -3.23 4.17 -2.57
N LYS A 87 -2.44 4.23 -1.51
CA LYS A 87 -1.39 5.24 -1.34
C LYS A 87 -0.07 4.56 -1.09
N ALA A 88 1.00 5.15 -1.59
CA ALA A 88 2.35 4.66 -1.35
C ALA A 88 3.28 5.82 -1.01
N PHE A 89 4.20 5.55 -0.11
CA PHE A 89 5.22 6.50 0.34
C PHE A 89 6.58 5.84 0.21
N CYS A 90 7.57 6.62 -0.20
CA CYS A 90 8.94 6.13 -0.35
C CYS A 90 9.89 7.03 0.42
N TRP A 91 10.85 6.43 1.12
CA TRP A 91 11.92 7.18 1.77
C TRP A 91 13.21 6.38 1.74
N THR A 92 14.31 7.11 1.92
CA THR A 92 15.65 6.51 1.90
C THR A 92 15.94 5.82 3.22
N ILE A 93 16.53 4.63 3.14
CA ILE A 93 17.04 3.92 4.31
C ILE A 93 18.51 4.27 4.47
N ASP A 94 18.86 4.87 5.60
CA ASP A 94 20.25 5.21 5.89
C ASP A 94 21.07 3.98 6.24
N LYS A 95 20.51 3.10 7.06
CA LYS A 95 21.17 1.88 7.54
C LYS A 95 20.16 0.78 7.75
N MET A 96 20.59 -0.46 7.49
CA MET A 96 19.79 -1.65 7.76
C MET A 96 20.71 -2.83 8.10
N VAL A 97 20.18 -3.81 8.77
CA VAL A 97 20.87 -5.05 9.05
C VAL A 97 20.32 -6.18 8.20
#